data_86e8f956fca04433ac2783b8b46445ec
#
_entry.id   86e8f956fca04433ac2783b8b46445ec
#
_cell.length_a   1.000
_cell.length_b   1.000
_cell.length_c   1.000
_cell.angle_alpha   90.00
_cell.angle_beta   90.00
_cell.angle_gamma   90.00
#
_symmetry.space_group_name_H-M   'P 1'
#
loop_
_entity.id
_entity.type
_entity.pdbx_description
1 polymer ?
#
loop_
_entity_poly.entity_id
_entity_poly.type
_entity_poly.pdbx_seq_one_letter_code
_entity_poly.pdbx_strand_id
1 'polypeptide(L)'
;MNYKLIANYIGNILRIEGLFMIPALLVSLYHNEFKCVLAFGISIAALLVIGQLMYMIKPKKRNIFVREGFAIVSLSWLAISLFGALPFFISREIPNFIDCFFETVSGFTTTGSSILSNVEALSKGLLYWRSFSHWLGGMGVLVFLLAVVPNGKDNDAQSLYILRAESPGPTFGKLVSKMRQTAQILYIIYIALTIIEIILLFAGGMPLFDSVLNSFATAGTGGFGIKNASIGAYDSYYLQGVIAVFMLLFGVNFNIYYLLLARDFKLVFKNEELRFYIITVLMSVTVIAINIRSMFSSWFDAFHHSFFQVSSIITTTGFSTTDFSLWPELSRYILVVLMLMGACAGSTGGGLKVSRVLILFKALRNEMQRVVHPRSVKVLRIDGKVQNEALVRNVSMYLVAYVIVMIASTLLVSIDDFSFTTNVTAVISCMNNIGPGIDIVGPMGNFSGFSWFSKLVLSADMIIGRLEIFPVLALFSPSLWKRCN
;
A
#
# COMPACT_ATOMS: atom_id res chain seq x y z
N MET A 1 -1.53 13.84 26.55
CA MET A 1 -0.72 13.22 25.51
C MET A 1 0.75 13.17 25.93
N ASN A 2 1.45 12.06 25.66
CA ASN A 2 2.83 11.86 26.07
C ASN A 2 3.81 12.13 24.91
N TYR A 3 4.15 13.42 24.69
CA TYR A 3 5.05 13.85 23.60
C TYR A 3 6.43 13.20 23.68
N LYS A 4 6.96 12.93 24.90
CA LYS A 4 8.26 12.27 25.08
C LYS A 4 8.23 10.82 24.56
N LEU A 5 7.09 10.14 24.73
CA LEU A 5 6.90 8.79 24.24
C LEU A 5 6.87 8.79 22.70
N ILE A 6 6.13 9.70 22.10
CA ILE A 6 6.04 9.84 20.63
C ILE A 6 7.42 10.10 20.04
N ALA A 7 8.16 11.09 20.59
CA ALA A 7 9.52 11.39 20.13
C ALA A 7 10.47 10.19 20.25
N ASN A 8 10.39 9.43 21.34
CA ASN A 8 11.21 8.24 21.54
C ASN A 8 10.93 7.15 20.47
N TYR A 9 9.63 6.90 20.15
CA TYR A 9 9.26 5.94 19.10
C TYR A 9 9.69 6.40 17.72
N ILE A 10 9.43 7.65 17.35
CA ILE A 10 9.87 8.21 16.06
C ILE A 10 11.40 8.14 15.94
N GLY A 11 12.13 8.51 17.01
CA GLY A 11 13.59 8.40 17.02
C GLY A 11 14.11 6.98 16.76
N ASN A 12 13.44 5.97 17.33
CA ASN A 12 13.80 4.58 17.06
C ASN A 12 13.52 4.15 15.61
N ILE A 13 12.41 4.61 15.05
CA ILE A 13 12.04 4.34 13.65
C ILE A 13 13.05 4.96 12.69
N LEU A 14 13.44 6.23 12.90
CA LEU A 14 14.44 6.90 12.06
C LEU A 14 15.81 6.17 12.10
N ARG A 15 16.21 5.67 13.27
CA ARG A 15 17.46 4.87 13.37
C ARG A 15 17.38 3.60 12.54
N ILE A 16 16.25 2.91 12.55
CA ILE A 16 16.03 1.69 11.78
C ILE A 16 15.98 2.01 10.29
N GLU A 17 15.32 3.10 9.89
CA GLU A 17 15.31 3.58 8.51
C GLU A 17 16.75 3.85 8.01
N GLY A 18 17.59 4.53 8.81
CA GLY A 18 19.01 4.73 8.49
C GLY A 18 19.75 3.41 8.26
N LEU A 19 19.49 2.37 9.06
CA LEU A 19 20.07 1.04 8.83
C LEU A 19 19.55 0.39 7.54
N PHE A 20 18.29 0.61 7.18
CA PHE A 20 17.70 0.09 5.94
C PHE A 20 18.21 0.80 4.67
N MET A 21 18.81 1.97 4.78
CA MET A 21 19.49 2.64 3.66
C MET A 21 20.87 2.01 3.34
N ILE A 22 21.46 1.22 4.25
CA ILE A 22 22.78 0.61 4.04
C ILE A 22 22.84 -0.27 2.79
N PRO A 23 21.89 -1.17 2.49
CA PRO A 23 21.92 -1.93 1.24
C PRO A 23 21.94 -1.05 -0.01
N ALA A 24 21.19 0.05 -0.03
CA ALA A 24 21.19 1.00 -1.15
C ALA A 24 22.55 1.69 -1.32
N LEU A 25 23.20 2.06 -0.22
CA LEU A 25 24.57 2.58 -0.21
C LEU A 25 25.55 1.55 -0.79
N LEU A 26 25.45 0.27 -0.39
CA LEU A 26 26.31 -0.80 -0.91
C LEU A 26 26.10 -1.03 -2.42
N VAL A 27 24.84 -0.96 -2.91
CA VAL A 27 24.53 -1.01 -4.34
C VAL A 27 25.17 0.17 -5.08
N SER A 28 25.06 1.39 -4.56
CA SER A 28 25.69 2.58 -5.16
C SER A 28 27.21 2.45 -5.19
N LEU A 29 27.81 1.87 -4.15
CA LEU A 29 29.26 1.63 -4.08
C LEU A 29 29.70 0.60 -5.12
N TYR A 30 28.96 -0.50 -5.27
CA TYR A 30 29.24 -1.54 -6.27
C TYR A 30 29.19 -1.00 -7.70
N HIS A 31 28.27 -0.08 -8.00
CA HIS A 31 28.14 0.56 -9.32
C HIS A 31 29.01 1.83 -9.49
N ASN A 32 29.87 2.17 -8.53
CA ASN A 32 30.74 3.37 -8.53
C ASN A 32 29.98 4.70 -8.65
N GLU A 33 28.78 4.79 -8.09
CA GLU A 33 27.92 5.96 -8.07
C GLU A 33 28.26 6.89 -6.89
N PHE A 34 29.45 7.53 -6.90
CA PHE A 34 29.99 8.27 -5.75
C PHE A 34 29.07 9.38 -5.23
N LYS A 35 28.31 10.06 -6.10
CA LYS A 35 27.33 11.08 -5.66
C LYS A 35 26.25 10.47 -4.77
N CYS A 36 25.73 9.30 -5.16
CA CYS A 36 24.73 8.57 -4.40
C CYS A 36 25.31 7.97 -3.12
N VAL A 37 26.55 7.45 -3.15
CA VAL A 37 27.25 6.98 -1.95
C VAL A 37 27.34 8.12 -0.92
N LEU A 38 27.74 9.33 -1.34
CA LEU A 38 27.78 10.50 -0.45
C LEU A 38 26.38 10.87 0.06
N ALA A 39 25.38 10.87 -0.81
CA ALA A 39 23.99 11.20 -0.46
C ALA A 39 23.43 10.22 0.58
N PHE A 40 23.59 8.90 0.37
CA PHE A 40 23.19 7.90 1.35
C PHE A 40 23.99 8.02 2.64
N GLY A 41 25.31 8.23 2.58
CA GLY A 41 26.17 8.40 3.76
C GLY A 41 25.72 9.56 4.65
N ILE A 42 25.44 10.73 4.07
CA ILE A 42 24.93 11.90 4.78
C ILE A 42 23.53 11.62 5.36
N SER A 43 22.65 11.00 4.58
CA SER A 43 21.28 10.70 5.02
C SER A 43 21.30 9.71 6.19
N ILE A 44 22.08 8.64 6.12
CA ILE A 44 22.25 7.66 7.21
C ILE A 44 22.79 8.34 8.47
N ALA A 45 23.84 9.18 8.34
CA ALA A 45 24.39 9.90 9.47
C ALA A 45 23.37 10.83 10.12
N ALA A 46 22.62 11.59 9.32
CA ALA A 46 21.55 12.48 9.81
C ALA A 46 20.47 11.70 10.57
N LEU A 47 19.97 10.59 9.98
CA LEU A 47 18.96 9.72 10.58
C LEU A 47 19.44 9.10 11.91
N LEU A 48 20.67 8.62 11.96
CA LEU A 48 21.23 8.04 13.18
C LEU A 48 21.42 9.10 14.27
N VAL A 49 21.92 10.30 13.94
CA VAL A 49 22.12 11.39 14.90
C VAL A 49 20.77 11.91 15.42
N ILE A 50 19.86 12.31 14.53
CA ILE A 50 18.54 12.83 14.90
C ILE A 50 17.74 11.76 15.63
N GLY A 51 17.71 10.54 15.10
CA GLY A 51 17.03 9.41 15.70
C GLY A 51 17.57 9.08 17.10
N GLN A 52 18.91 9.14 17.28
CA GLN A 52 19.53 8.92 18.60
C GLN A 52 19.16 10.03 19.60
N LEU A 53 19.19 11.29 19.18
CA LEU A 53 18.80 12.42 20.04
C LEU A 53 17.34 12.29 20.49
N MET A 54 16.42 11.95 19.58
CA MET A 54 15.01 11.72 19.90
C MET A 54 14.81 10.48 20.79
N TYR A 55 15.55 9.39 20.56
CA TYR A 55 15.48 8.17 21.35
C TYR A 55 15.98 8.37 22.79
N MET A 56 16.92 9.27 23.01
CA MET A 56 17.42 9.61 24.36
C MET A 56 16.38 10.33 25.23
N ILE A 57 15.29 10.84 24.63
CA ILE A 57 14.18 11.45 25.36
C ILE A 57 13.37 10.35 26.06
N LYS A 58 13.75 10.01 27.29
CA LYS A 58 13.09 8.94 28.06
C LYS A 58 11.70 9.36 28.55
N PRO A 59 10.62 8.63 28.19
CA PRO A 59 9.30 8.88 28.74
C PRO A 59 9.21 8.41 30.20
N LYS A 60 8.54 9.20 31.05
CA LYS A 60 8.31 8.82 32.47
C LYS A 60 7.33 7.63 32.58
N LYS A 61 6.34 7.54 31.70
CA LYS A 61 5.37 6.44 31.60
C LYS A 61 5.42 5.90 30.17
N ARG A 62 5.44 4.57 30.02
CA ARG A 62 5.51 3.90 28.70
C ARG A 62 4.14 3.39 28.21
N ASN A 63 3.06 3.69 28.93
CA ASN A 63 1.72 3.24 28.52
C ASN A 63 1.28 3.94 27.24
N ILE A 64 0.94 3.17 26.21
CA ILE A 64 0.40 3.64 24.94
C ILE A 64 -1.12 3.46 25.01
N PHE A 65 -1.87 4.55 24.85
CA PHE A 65 -3.30 4.53 24.65
C PHE A 65 -3.62 4.75 23.16
N VAL A 66 -4.87 4.59 22.77
CA VAL A 66 -5.32 4.75 21.37
C VAL A 66 -4.87 6.08 20.76
N ARG A 67 -4.89 7.16 21.53
CA ARG A 67 -4.49 8.50 21.08
C ARG A 67 -3.00 8.58 20.73
N GLU A 68 -2.15 8.07 21.63
CA GLU A 68 -0.71 8.00 21.39
C GLU A 68 -0.40 7.06 20.22
N GLY A 69 -1.13 5.94 20.08
CA GLY A 69 -1.00 5.01 18.96
C GLY A 69 -1.24 5.70 17.62
N PHE A 70 -2.34 6.42 17.45
CA PHE A 70 -2.65 7.15 16.23
C PHE A 70 -1.59 8.23 15.90
N ALA A 71 -1.16 8.99 16.92
CA ALA A 71 -0.15 10.01 16.71
C ALA A 71 1.23 9.41 16.35
N ILE A 72 1.65 8.33 17.02
CA ILE A 72 2.90 7.63 16.69
C ILE A 72 2.86 7.12 15.25
N VAL A 73 1.79 6.42 14.86
CA VAL A 73 1.66 5.86 13.52
C VAL A 73 1.72 6.97 12.46
N SER A 74 0.83 7.95 12.52
CA SER A 74 0.73 8.98 11.48
C SER A 74 1.99 9.85 11.39
N LEU A 75 2.57 10.27 12.52
CA LEU A 75 3.80 11.07 12.51
C LEU A 75 5.02 10.26 12.08
N SER A 76 5.04 8.95 12.34
CA SER A 76 6.12 8.08 11.87
C SER A 76 6.12 7.95 10.36
N TRP A 77 4.95 7.79 9.73
CA TRP A 77 4.84 7.73 8.27
C TRP A 77 5.27 9.04 7.60
N LEU A 78 4.91 10.19 8.19
CA LEU A 78 5.42 11.49 7.74
C LEU A 78 6.95 11.59 7.91
N ALA A 79 7.49 11.16 9.05
CA ALA A 79 8.92 11.25 9.34
C ALA A 79 9.74 10.36 8.38
N ILE A 80 9.38 9.08 8.21
CA ILE A 80 10.10 8.19 7.29
C ILE A 80 10.03 8.69 5.85
N SER A 81 8.91 9.26 5.42
CA SER A 81 8.80 9.81 4.06
C SER A 81 9.66 11.07 3.89
N LEU A 82 9.72 11.93 4.91
CA LEU A 82 10.51 13.15 4.89
C LEU A 82 12.02 12.87 4.85
N PHE A 83 12.48 11.97 5.71
CA PHE A 83 13.90 11.61 5.79
C PHE A 83 14.33 10.66 4.68
N GLY A 84 13.45 9.75 4.25
CA GLY A 84 13.68 8.88 3.11
C GLY A 84 13.81 9.61 1.77
N ALA A 85 13.36 10.87 1.69
CA ALA A 85 13.55 11.77 0.55
C ALA A 85 14.97 12.34 0.44
N LEU A 86 15.75 12.35 1.53
CA LEU A 86 17.07 12.97 1.57
C LEU A 86 18.06 12.41 0.53
N PRO A 87 18.18 11.08 0.28
CA PRO A 87 19.10 10.58 -0.73
C PRO A 87 18.81 11.12 -2.12
N PHE A 88 17.53 11.25 -2.53
CA PHE A 88 17.12 11.80 -3.82
C PHE A 88 17.48 13.29 -3.93
N PHE A 89 17.25 14.05 -2.86
CA PHE A 89 17.51 15.49 -2.84
C PHE A 89 19.00 15.81 -2.80
N ILE A 90 19.80 15.11 -1.96
CA ILE A 90 21.22 15.35 -1.79
C ILE A 90 22.01 14.94 -3.04
N SER A 91 21.63 13.84 -3.70
CA SER A 91 22.23 13.41 -4.98
C SER A 91 21.93 14.37 -6.12
N ARG A 92 20.89 15.20 -5.98
CA ARG A 92 20.34 16.10 -6.99
C ARG A 92 19.80 15.40 -8.26
N GLU A 93 19.51 14.12 -8.20
CA GLU A 93 18.84 13.41 -9.28
C GLU A 93 17.36 13.81 -9.40
N ILE A 94 16.76 14.19 -8.26
CA ILE A 94 15.48 14.92 -8.21
C ILE A 94 15.76 16.28 -7.58
N PRO A 95 15.74 17.39 -8.36
CA PRO A 95 16.19 18.69 -7.87
C PRO A 95 15.26 19.33 -6.85
N ASN A 96 13.95 19.08 -6.94
CA ASN A 96 12.94 19.69 -6.10
C ASN A 96 12.64 18.81 -4.88
N PHE A 97 12.71 19.36 -3.67
CA PHE A 97 12.45 18.62 -2.43
C PHE A 97 11.01 18.10 -2.33
N ILE A 98 10.02 18.85 -2.85
CA ILE A 98 8.62 18.39 -2.85
C ILE A 98 8.44 17.17 -3.75
N ASP A 99 9.14 17.14 -4.88
CA ASP A 99 9.15 15.99 -5.78
C ASP A 99 9.83 14.78 -5.14
N CYS A 100 10.95 14.99 -4.42
CA CYS A 100 11.59 13.92 -3.62
C CYS A 100 10.64 13.39 -2.54
N PHE A 101 9.93 14.28 -1.85
CA PHE A 101 8.96 13.90 -0.81
C PHE A 101 7.79 13.12 -1.41
N PHE A 102 7.21 13.58 -2.53
CA PHE A 102 6.13 12.87 -3.23
C PHE A 102 6.55 11.46 -3.62
N GLU A 103 7.73 11.31 -4.26
CA GLU A 103 8.27 10.01 -4.68
C GLU A 103 8.48 9.08 -3.49
N THR A 104 8.97 9.60 -2.36
CA THR A 104 9.24 8.82 -1.16
C THR A 104 7.95 8.46 -0.40
N VAL A 105 6.99 9.38 -0.32
CA VAL A 105 5.64 9.06 0.20
C VAL A 105 5.04 7.95 -0.63
N SER A 106 5.06 8.07 -1.96
CA SER A 106 4.58 7.05 -2.87
C SER A 106 5.30 5.71 -2.66
N GLY A 107 6.61 5.75 -2.40
CA GLY A 107 7.42 4.58 -2.08
C GLY A 107 6.94 3.87 -0.81
N PHE A 108 6.94 4.55 0.33
CA PHE A 108 6.58 3.94 1.61
C PHE A 108 5.10 3.58 1.70
N THR A 109 4.20 4.42 1.18
CA THR A 109 2.76 4.11 1.16
C THR A 109 2.39 3.05 0.12
N THR A 110 3.37 2.53 -0.62
CA THR A 110 3.18 1.53 -1.67
C THR A 110 2.17 1.95 -2.73
N THR A 111 2.22 3.24 -3.12
CA THR A 111 1.29 3.80 -4.10
C THR A 111 1.79 3.58 -5.53
N GLY A 112 3.08 3.85 -5.81
CA GLY A 112 3.62 3.70 -7.16
C GLY A 112 3.41 4.89 -8.10
N SER A 113 2.76 5.96 -7.66
CA SER A 113 2.69 7.24 -8.39
C SER A 113 4.08 7.87 -8.45
N SER A 114 4.55 8.27 -9.62
CA SER A 114 5.90 8.80 -9.80
C SER A 114 5.88 10.17 -10.47
N ILE A 115 6.84 11.02 -10.07
CA ILE A 115 7.11 12.29 -10.73
C ILE A 115 8.19 12.14 -11.81
N LEU A 116 8.77 10.96 -11.96
CA LEU A 116 9.88 10.72 -12.88
C LEU A 116 9.35 10.55 -14.30
N SER A 117 9.86 11.33 -15.23
CA SER A 117 9.61 11.15 -16.66
C SER A 117 10.53 10.08 -17.29
N ASN A 118 11.70 9.85 -16.70
CA ASN A 118 12.64 8.80 -17.11
C ASN A 118 13.22 8.10 -15.89
N VAL A 119 12.66 6.94 -15.55
CA VAL A 119 13.09 6.13 -14.40
C VAL A 119 14.45 5.49 -14.64
N GLU A 120 14.77 5.17 -15.89
CA GLU A 120 16.04 4.49 -16.27
C GLU A 120 17.27 5.40 -16.12
N ALA A 121 17.05 6.72 -16.02
CA ALA A 121 18.13 7.69 -15.77
C ALA A 121 18.61 7.72 -14.33
N LEU A 122 17.83 7.18 -13.37
CA LEU A 122 18.23 7.13 -11.97
C LEU A 122 19.38 6.15 -11.72
N SER A 123 20.24 6.50 -10.77
CA SER A 123 21.29 5.61 -10.27
C SER A 123 20.71 4.32 -9.69
N LYS A 124 21.46 3.23 -9.78
CA LYS A 124 21.06 1.90 -9.28
C LYS A 124 20.77 1.89 -7.77
N GLY A 125 21.54 2.64 -6.99
CA GLY A 125 21.29 2.78 -5.57
C GLY A 125 19.95 3.45 -5.24
N LEU A 126 19.59 4.50 -5.97
CA LEU A 126 18.29 5.17 -5.82
C LEU A 126 17.13 4.31 -6.32
N LEU A 127 17.30 3.58 -7.44
CA LEU A 127 16.33 2.59 -7.91
C LEU A 127 16.10 1.49 -6.86
N TYR A 128 17.19 1.02 -6.22
CA TYR A 128 17.09 0.05 -5.13
C TYR A 128 16.28 0.63 -3.97
N TRP A 129 16.61 1.83 -3.48
CA TRP A 129 15.91 2.47 -2.36
C TRP A 129 14.42 2.68 -2.66
N ARG A 130 14.11 3.10 -3.89
CA ARG A 130 12.75 3.30 -4.39
C ARG A 130 11.92 2.01 -4.32
N SER A 131 12.43 0.89 -4.85
CA SER A 131 11.73 -0.40 -4.80
C SER A 131 11.72 -1.01 -3.39
N PHE A 132 12.80 -0.82 -2.61
CA PHE A 132 12.90 -1.32 -1.26
C PHE A 132 11.95 -0.60 -0.29
N SER A 133 11.67 0.70 -0.52
CA SER A 133 10.64 1.42 0.26
C SER A 133 9.25 0.79 0.10
N HIS A 134 8.90 0.27 -1.08
CA HIS A 134 7.66 -0.52 -1.26
C HIS A 134 7.66 -1.79 -0.43
N TRP A 135 8.77 -2.52 -0.44
CA TRP A 135 8.88 -3.75 0.34
C TRP A 135 8.74 -3.50 1.85
N LEU A 136 9.36 -2.43 2.35
CA LEU A 136 9.21 -2.00 3.75
C LEU A 136 7.79 -1.52 4.06
N GLY A 137 7.20 -0.74 3.16
CA GLY A 137 5.85 -0.19 3.31
C GLY A 137 4.75 -1.26 3.24
N GLY A 138 4.94 -2.34 2.47
CA GLY A 138 3.93 -3.35 2.20
C GLY A 138 3.37 -4.02 3.46
N MET A 139 4.24 -4.45 4.37
CA MET A 139 3.82 -5.04 5.65
C MET A 139 3.72 -4.04 6.81
N GLY A 140 3.95 -2.75 6.54
CA GLY A 140 3.94 -1.70 7.55
C GLY A 140 5.22 -1.65 8.40
N VAL A 141 5.83 -0.48 8.44
CA VAL A 141 7.12 -0.27 9.15
C VAL A 141 6.98 -0.54 10.65
N LEU A 142 5.82 -0.24 11.23
CA LEU A 142 5.58 -0.43 12.67
C LEU A 142 5.27 -1.87 13.03
N VAL A 143 4.63 -2.64 12.14
CA VAL A 143 4.43 -4.09 12.33
C VAL A 143 5.79 -4.80 12.30
N PHE A 144 6.71 -4.37 11.43
CA PHE A 144 8.09 -4.85 11.44
C PHE A 144 8.78 -4.58 12.80
N LEU A 145 8.63 -3.36 13.33
CA LEU A 145 9.17 -3.01 14.66
C LEU A 145 8.63 -3.92 15.77
N LEU A 146 7.33 -4.22 15.74
CA LEU A 146 6.71 -5.14 16.71
C LEU A 146 7.25 -6.57 16.59
N ALA A 147 7.61 -7.00 15.38
CA ALA A 147 8.16 -8.33 15.15
C ALA A 147 9.62 -8.47 15.66
N VAL A 148 10.43 -7.42 15.51
CA VAL A 148 11.88 -7.44 15.73
C VAL A 148 12.29 -6.97 17.12
N VAL A 149 11.64 -5.93 17.69
CA VAL A 149 12.06 -5.34 18.97
C VAL A 149 11.74 -6.27 20.15
N PRO A 150 12.73 -6.60 21.02
CA PRO A 150 12.50 -7.44 22.21
C PRO A 150 11.56 -6.76 23.21
N ASN A 151 10.53 -7.46 23.67
CA ASN A 151 9.58 -6.92 24.66
C ASN A 151 9.96 -7.24 26.11
N GLY A 152 9.80 -6.24 26.98
CA GLY A 152 9.60 -6.47 28.41
C GLY A 152 8.22 -7.06 28.69
N LYS A 153 8.04 -7.75 29.81
CA LYS A 153 6.87 -8.59 30.17
C LYS A 153 5.47 -7.94 30.15
N ASP A 154 5.34 -6.61 29.93
CA ASP A 154 4.09 -5.85 30.11
C ASP A 154 3.48 -5.25 28.83
N ASN A 155 3.94 -5.62 27.61
CA ASN A 155 3.67 -4.81 26.40
C ASN A 155 2.62 -5.36 25.41
N ASP A 156 1.94 -6.49 25.68
CA ASP A 156 1.02 -7.10 24.69
C ASP A 156 -0.20 -6.20 24.37
N ALA A 157 -0.74 -5.47 25.36
CA ALA A 157 -1.86 -4.55 25.13
C ALA A 157 -1.43 -3.29 24.35
N GLN A 158 -0.20 -2.82 24.55
CA GLN A 158 0.35 -1.64 23.88
C GLN A 158 0.65 -1.91 22.39
N SER A 159 1.20 -3.09 22.12
CA SER A 159 1.44 -3.59 20.76
C SER A 159 0.14 -3.71 19.97
N LEU A 160 -0.98 -4.06 20.64
CA LEU A 160 -2.29 -4.13 20.01
C LEU A 160 -2.81 -2.77 19.51
N TYR A 161 -2.57 -1.68 20.26
CA TYR A 161 -3.01 -0.34 19.82
C TYR A 161 -2.24 0.16 18.61
N ILE A 162 -0.93 -0.11 18.53
CA ILE A 162 -0.10 0.23 17.38
C ILE A 162 -0.52 -0.59 16.15
N LEU A 163 -0.66 -1.91 16.31
CA LEU A 163 -1.08 -2.79 15.22
C LEU A 163 -2.47 -2.43 14.68
N ARG A 164 -3.43 -2.12 15.55
CA ARG A 164 -4.77 -1.69 15.14
C ARG A 164 -4.77 -0.33 14.47
N ALA A 165 -3.83 0.55 14.80
CA ALA A 165 -3.70 1.85 14.18
C ALA A 165 -3.07 1.76 12.78
N GLU A 166 -2.20 0.78 12.54
CA GLU A 166 -1.54 0.57 11.24
C GLU A 166 -2.32 -0.37 10.31
N SER A 167 -3.07 -1.30 10.89
CA SER A 167 -3.86 -2.28 10.14
C SER A 167 -5.27 -2.42 10.75
N PRO A 168 -6.12 -1.42 10.59
CA PRO A 168 -7.46 -1.36 11.19
C PRO A 168 -8.53 -2.21 10.49
N GLY A 169 -8.15 -3.19 9.66
CA GLY A 169 -9.07 -4.09 8.97
C GLY A 169 -10.07 -4.80 9.90
N PRO A 170 -11.28 -5.17 9.41
CA PRO A 170 -12.38 -5.64 10.25
C PRO A 170 -12.18 -6.99 10.94
N THR A 171 -11.15 -7.76 10.61
CA THR A 171 -10.96 -9.11 11.18
C THR A 171 -9.50 -9.54 11.21
N PHE A 172 -8.80 -9.23 12.30
CA PHE A 172 -7.74 -10.14 12.71
C PHE A 172 -8.39 -11.26 13.55
N GLY A 173 -8.62 -12.42 12.95
CA GLY A 173 -8.87 -13.63 13.72
C GLY A 173 -7.72 -13.79 14.72
N LYS A 174 -8.01 -14.19 15.97
CA LYS A 174 -6.98 -14.52 16.96
C LYS A 174 -6.22 -15.75 16.47
N LEU A 175 -5.18 -15.56 15.65
CA LEU A 175 -4.36 -16.63 15.14
C LEU A 175 -3.44 -17.21 16.22
N VAL A 176 -2.94 -16.35 17.09
CA VAL A 176 -1.99 -16.73 18.15
C VAL A 176 -2.27 -15.88 19.40
N SER A 177 -2.05 -16.47 20.58
CA SER A 177 -2.26 -15.77 21.86
C SER A 177 -1.38 -14.55 22.07
N LYS A 178 -0.28 -14.41 21.32
CA LYS A 178 0.66 -13.29 21.40
C LYS A 178 0.79 -12.56 20.06
N MET A 179 0.47 -11.29 20.03
CA MET A 179 0.48 -10.42 18.82
C MET A 179 1.83 -10.44 18.08
N ARG A 180 2.94 -10.52 18.81
CA ARG A 180 4.28 -10.62 18.23
C ARG A 180 4.48 -11.88 17.40
N GLN A 181 4.02 -13.03 17.89
CA GLN A 181 4.14 -14.30 17.17
C GLN A 181 3.32 -14.24 15.87
N THR A 182 2.13 -13.62 15.91
CA THR A 182 1.33 -13.40 14.71
C THR A 182 2.10 -12.54 13.70
N ALA A 183 2.64 -11.39 14.11
CA ALA A 183 3.43 -10.54 13.25
C ALA A 183 4.64 -11.27 12.65
N GLN A 184 5.38 -12.04 13.45
CA GLN A 184 6.53 -12.82 12.98
C GLN A 184 6.14 -13.85 11.90
N ILE A 185 5.06 -14.59 12.10
CA ILE A 185 4.58 -15.58 11.12
C ILE A 185 4.19 -14.89 9.81
N LEU A 186 3.46 -13.79 9.87
CA LEU A 186 3.06 -13.02 8.67
C LEU A 186 4.30 -12.50 7.92
N TYR A 187 5.32 -12.00 8.63
CA TYR A 187 6.58 -11.58 8.01
C TYR A 187 7.35 -12.72 7.37
N ILE A 188 7.41 -13.89 8.01
CA ILE A 188 8.06 -15.09 7.42
C ILE A 188 7.38 -15.47 6.11
N ILE A 189 6.04 -15.47 6.06
CA ILE A 189 5.27 -15.77 4.85
C ILE A 189 5.57 -14.71 3.77
N TYR A 190 5.59 -13.43 4.14
CA TYR A 190 5.90 -12.33 3.22
C TYR A 190 7.28 -12.47 2.59
N ILE A 191 8.31 -12.72 3.41
CA ILE A 191 9.69 -12.93 2.95
C ILE A 191 9.78 -14.20 2.07
N ALA A 192 9.14 -15.30 2.47
CA ALA A 192 9.17 -16.54 1.71
C ALA A 192 8.56 -16.36 0.31
N LEU A 193 7.39 -15.73 0.21
CA LEU A 193 6.76 -15.41 -1.08
C LEU A 193 7.63 -14.49 -1.93
N THR A 194 8.26 -13.46 -1.35
CA THR A 194 9.18 -12.57 -2.07
C THR A 194 10.38 -13.34 -2.62
N ILE A 195 10.99 -14.23 -1.83
CA ILE A 195 12.14 -15.04 -2.29
C ILE A 195 11.72 -16.00 -3.41
N ILE A 196 10.56 -16.64 -3.29
CA ILE A 196 10.04 -17.54 -4.34
C ILE A 196 9.84 -16.75 -5.65
N GLU A 197 9.27 -15.56 -5.60
CA GLU A 197 9.10 -14.71 -6.77
C GLU A 197 10.44 -14.34 -7.41
N ILE A 198 11.43 -13.90 -6.62
CA ILE A 198 12.79 -13.59 -7.11
C ILE A 198 13.38 -14.80 -7.85
N ILE A 199 13.29 -16.00 -7.28
CA ILE A 199 13.82 -17.23 -7.87
C ILE A 199 13.12 -17.52 -9.22
N LEU A 200 11.79 -17.39 -9.29
CA LEU A 200 11.03 -17.66 -10.50
C LEU A 200 11.33 -16.63 -11.60
N LEU A 201 11.45 -15.35 -11.27
CA LEU A 201 11.81 -14.32 -12.24
C LEU A 201 13.23 -14.50 -12.74
N PHE A 202 14.19 -14.79 -11.86
CA PHE A 202 15.57 -15.06 -12.25
C PHE A 202 15.69 -16.33 -13.12
N ALA A 203 14.98 -17.40 -12.77
CA ALA A 203 14.92 -18.62 -13.58
C ALA A 203 14.27 -18.39 -14.95
N GLY A 204 13.37 -17.41 -15.07
CA GLY A 204 12.76 -16.96 -16.32
C GLY A 204 13.66 -16.09 -17.20
N GLY A 205 14.92 -15.84 -16.79
CA GLY A 205 15.91 -15.07 -17.55
C GLY A 205 15.92 -13.57 -17.26
N MET A 206 15.18 -13.09 -16.24
CA MET A 206 15.27 -11.69 -15.82
C MET A 206 16.59 -11.48 -15.07
N PRO A 207 17.34 -10.37 -15.29
CA PRO A 207 18.55 -10.03 -14.53
C PRO A 207 18.28 -10.04 -13.02
N LEU A 208 19.24 -10.50 -12.22
CA LEU A 208 19.05 -10.64 -10.76
C LEU A 208 18.63 -9.32 -10.09
N PHE A 209 19.24 -8.21 -10.48
CA PHE A 209 18.90 -6.88 -9.97
C PHE A 209 17.44 -6.53 -10.27
N ASP A 210 17.00 -6.74 -11.50
CA ASP A 210 15.63 -6.49 -11.96
C ASP A 210 14.64 -7.42 -11.23
N SER A 211 15.00 -8.71 -11.07
CA SER A 211 14.18 -9.70 -10.35
C SER A 211 13.95 -9.30 -8.89
N VAL A 212 14.99 -8.83 -8.20
CA VAL A 212 14.89 -8.39 -6.80
C VAL A 212 14.01 -7.15 -6.68
N LEU A 213 14.23 -6.13 -7.52
CA LEU A 213 13.52 -4.86 -7.42
C LEU A 213 12.04 -4.99 -7.82
N ASN A 214 11.74 -5.73 -8.89
CA ASN A 214 10.36 -5.99 -9.28
C ASN A 214 9.64 -6.84 -8.23
N SER A 215 10.29 -7.85 -7.63
CA SER A 215 9.69 -8.61 -6.54
C SER A 215 9.45 -7.78 -5.28
N PHE A 216 10.32 -6.81 -4.96
CA PHE A 216 10.05 -5.87 -3.86
C PHE A 216 8.81 -5.03 -4.13
N ALA A 217 8.66 -4.51 -5.35
CA ALA A 217 7.51 -3.71 -5.73
C ALA A 217 6.23 -4.55 -5.84
N THR A 218 6.30 -5.81 -6.29
CA THR A 218 5.17 -6.75 -6.30
C THR A 218 4.74 -7.11 -4.88
N ALA A 219 5.69 -7.51 -4.03
CA ALA A 219 5.42 -7.92 -2.66
C ALA A 219 4.78 -6.80 -1.82
N GLY A 220 5.31 -5.58 -1.97
CA GLY A 220 4.73 -4.38 -1.38
C GLY A 220 3.40 -3.96 -2.00
N THR A 221 3.02 -4.53 -3.17
CA THR A 221 1.91 -4.05 -4.00
C THR A 221 2.01 -2.57 -4.32
N GLY A 222 3.24 -2.12 -4.73
CA GLY A 222 3.53 -0.70 -4.91
C GLY A 222 3.78 -0.26 -6.35
N GLY A 223 4.22 -1.18 -7.24
CA GLY A 223 4.25 -0.95 -8.69
C GLY A 223 5.35 -0.04 -9.24
N PHE A 224 6.31 0.38 -8.44
CA PHE A 224 7.46 1.09 -8.99
C PHE A 224 8.24 0.22 -9.96
N GLY A 225 8.14 0.52 -11.26
CA GLY A 225 8.97 -0.07 -12.28
C GLY A 225 10.39 0.50 -12.27
N ILE A 226 11.35 -0.30 -12.78
CA ILE A 226 12.73 0.12 -13.03
C ILE A 226 12.96 0.41 -14.53
N LYS A 227 11.93 0.18 -15.34
CA LYS A 227 11.85 0.50 -16.77
C LYS A 227 10.73 1.49 -17.02
N ASN A 228 10.91 2.36 -18.01
CA ASN A 228 9.90 3.36 -18.37
C ASN A 228 8.57 2.72 -18.84
N ALA A 229 8.64 1.60 -19.54
CA ALA A 229 7.47 0.83 -19.97
C ALA A 229 6.99 -0.18 -18.91
N SER A 230 7.39 -0.02 -17.63
CA SER A 230 7.03 -0.92 -16.53
C SER A 230 7.36 -2.39 -16.89
N ILE A 231 6.46 -3.33 -16.57
CA ILE A 231 6.66 -4.76 -16.90
C ILE A 231 6.48 -5.05 -18.39
N GLY A 232 5.82 -4.15 -19.14
CA GLY A 232 5.74 -4.24 -20.59
C GLY A 232 7.11 -4.18 -21.32
N ALA A 233 8.18 -3.70 -20.65
CA ALA A 233 9.55 -3.73 -21.17
C ALA A 233 10.14 -5.15 -21.28
N TYR A 234 9.57 -6.12 -20.57
CA TYR A 234 9.98 -7.53 -20.62
C TYR A 234 9.04 -8.30 -21.53
N ASP A 235 9.49 -8.58 -22.77
CA ASP A 235 8.72 -9.31 -23.78
C ASP A 235 8.72 -10.82 -23.47
N SER A 236 8.06 -11.21 -22.39
CA SER A 236 7.94 -12.59 -21.92
C SER A 236 6.64 -12.82 -21.17
N TYR A 237 5.75 -13.61 -21.78
CA TYR A 237 4.50 -14.03 -21.13
C TYR A 237 4.73 -14.76 -19.80
N TYR A 238 5.87 -15.49 -19.68
CA TYR A 238 6.23 -16.15 -18.45
C TYR A 238 6.49 -15.15 -17.31
N LEU A 239 7.38 -14.18 -17.55
CA LEU A 239 7.74 -13.17 -16.54
C LEU A 239 6.51 -12.34 -16.12
N GLN A 240 5.76 -11.86 -17.11
CA GLN A 240 4.52 -11.12 -16.88
C GLN A 240 3.49 -11.98 -16.12
N GLY A 241 3.35 -13.26 -16.48
CA GLY A 241 2.45 -14.20 -15.82
C GLY A 241 2.84 -14.47 -14.37
N VAL A 242 4.13 -14.67 -14.08
CA VAL A 242 4.64 -14.84 -12.70
C VAL A 242 4.28 -13.61 -11.87
N ILE A 243 4.61 -12.41 -12.34
CA ILE A 243 4.31 -11.16 -11.63
C ILE A 243 2.79 -11.03 -11.39
N ALA A 244 1.95 -11.28 -12.41
CA ALA A 244 0.50 -11.20 -12.28
C ALA A 244 -0.06 -12.14 -11.20
N VAL A 245 0.43 -13.38 -11.16
CA VAL A 245 0.03 -14.36 -10.13
C VAL A 245 0.50 -13.92 -8.75
N PHE A 246 1.75 -13.43 -8.61
CA PHE A 246 2.26 -12.98 -7.31
C PHE A 246 1.57 -11.71 -6.83
N MET A 247 1.20 -10.77 -7.71
CA MET A 247 0.34 -9.65 -7.35
C MET A 247 -0.95 -10.15 -6.68
N LEU A 248 -1.65 -11.11 -7.30
CA LEU A 248 -2.87 -11.68 -6.72
C LEU A 248 -2.60 -12.37 -5.39
N LEU A 249 -1.50 -13.10 -5.24
CA LEU A 249 -1.12 -13.76 -3.99
C LEU A 249 -0.86 -12.73 -2.86
N PHE A 250 -0.13 -11.67 -3.11
CA PHE A 250 0.09 -10.60 -2.13
C PHE A 250 -1.19 -9.81 -1.83
N GLY A 251 -2.17 -9.79 -2.75
CA GLY A 251 -3.50 -9.23 -2.55
C GLY A 251 -4.45 -10.06 -1.68
N VAL A 252 -4.12 -11.32 -1.40
CA VAL A 252 -4.90 -12.21 -0.51
C VAL A 252 -4.60 -11.91 0.96
N ASN A 253 -5.59 -12.09 1.82
CA ASN A 253 -5.42 -11.99 3.27
C ASN A 253 -4.36 -12.99 3.77
N PHE A 254 -3.30 -12.50 4.43
CA PHE A 254 -2.20 -13.34 4.90
C PHE A 254 -2.61 -14.41 5.92
N ASN A 255 -3.75 -14.23 6.60
CA ASN A 255 -4.32 -15.27 7.47
C ASN A 255 -4.70 -16.54 6.70
N ILE A 256 -5.03 -16.43 5.41
CA ILE A 256 -5.34 -17.59 4.54
C ILE A 256 -4.11 -18.49 4.40
N TYR A 257 -2.92 -17.90 4.23
CA TYR A 257 -1.67 -18.67 4.16
C TYR A 257 -1.36 -19.40 5.47
N TYR A 258 -1.64 -18.76 6.60
CA TYR A 258 -1.52 -19.44 7.90
C TYR A 258 -2.46 -20.65 8.00
N LEU A 259 -3.72 -20.52 7.58
CA LEU A 259 -4.68 -21.63 7.55
C LEU A 259 -4.26 -22.75 6.59
N LEU A 260 -3.66 -22.39 5.44
CA LEU A 260 -3.08 -23.37 4.51
C LEU A 260 -1.91 -24.14 5.15
N LEU A 261 -1.01 -23.46 5.84
CA LEU A 261 0.09 -24.09 6.58
C LEU A 261 -0.41 -24.95 7.74
N ALA A 262 -1.49 -24.55 8.40
CA ALA A 262 -2.17 -25.32 9.43
C ALA A 262 -3.02 -26.48 8.87
N ARG A 263 -3.08 -26.66 7.53
CA ARG A 263 -3.86 -27.68 6.81
C ARG A 263 -5.38 -27.60 7.02
N ASP A 264 -5.89 -26.42 7.40
CA ASP A 264 -7.33 -26.21 7.56
C ASP A 264 -7.97 -25.72 6.26
N PHE A 265 -7.93 -26.53 5.21
CA PHE A 265 -8.47 -26.22 3.88
C PHE A 265 -9.96 -25.89 3.91
N LYS A 266 -10.71 -26.47 4.85
CA LYS A 266 -12.16 -26.24 4.96
C LYS A 266 -12.48 -24.78 5.30
N LEU A 267 -11.70 -24.16 6.17
CA LEU A 267 -11.85 -22.75 6.52
C LEU A 267 -11.42 -21.83 5.35
N VAL A 268 -10.38 -22.21 4.63
CA VAL A 268 -9.91 -21.46 3.44
C VAL A 268 -11.01 -21.37 2.39
N PHE A 269 -11.60 -22.52 1.98
CA PHE A 269 -12.67 -22.53 0.97
C PHE A 269 -13.99 -21.94 1.46
N LYS A 270 -14.24 -21.88 2.76
CA LYS A 270 -15.43 -21.23 3.34
C LYS A 270 -15.28 -19.71 3.46
N ASN A 271 -14.08 -19.17 3.31
CA ASN A 271 -13.85 -17.74 3.45
C ASN A 271 -14.57 -16.96 2.34
N GLU A 272 -15.55 -16.13 2.72
CA GLU A 272 -16.40 -15.40 1.79
C GLU A 272 -15.66 -14.27 1.11
N GLU A 273 -14.71 -13.63 1.80
CA GLU A 273 -13.88 -12.55 1.23
C GLU A 273 -13.01 -13.09 0.09
N LEU A 274 -12.32 -14.23 0.30
CA LEU A 274 -11.49 -14.86 -0.71
C LEU A 274 -12.30 -15.25 -1.94
N ARG A 275 -13.48 -15.87 -1.74
CA ARG A 275 -14.36 -16.25 -2.85
C ARG A 275 -14.84 -15.04 -3.64
N PHE A 276 -15.27 -13.98 -2.94
CA PHE A 276 -15.73 -12.76 -3.59
C PHE A 276 -14.60 -12.09 -4.38
N TYR A 277 -13.38 -12.05 -3.82
CA TYR A 277 -12.19 -11.55 -4.50
C TYR A 277 -11.89 -12.33 -5.80
N ILE A 278 -11.81 -13.66 -5.74
CA ILE A 278 -11.55 -14.51 -6.91
C ILE A 278 -12.63 -14.35 -7.98
N ILE A 279 -13.90 -14.34 -7.58
CA ILE A 279 -15.03 -14.16 -8.52
C ILE A 279 -14.92 -12.80 -9.22
N THR A 280 -14.62 -11.73 -8.48
CA THR A 280 -14.47 -10.38 -9.05
C THR A 280 -13.32 -10.35 -10.06
N VAL A 281 -12.16 -10.94 -9.75
CA VAL A 281 -11.03 -11.05 -10.67
C VAL A 281 -11.45 -11.77 -11.95
N LEU A 282 -12.01 -12.97 -11.83
CA LEU A 282 -12.39 -13.79 -12.99
C LEU A 282 -13.45 -13.09 -13.87
N MET A 283 -14.47 -12.50 -13.26
CA MET A 283 -15.49 -11.74 -14.01
C MET A 283 -14.89 -10.55 -14.75
N SER A 284 -14.07 -9.75 -14.06
CA SER A 284 -13.45 -8.56 -14.66
C SER A 284 -12.51 -8.94 -15.81
N VAL A 285 -11.66 -9.97 -15.62
CA VAL A 285 -10.78 -10.47 -16.68
C VAL A 285 -11.59 -10.92 -17.90
N THR A 286 -12.65 -11.69 -17.69
CA THR A 286 -13.48 -12.21 -18.80
C THR A 286 -14.14 -11.08 -19.58
N VAL A 287 -14.79 -10.13 -18.88
CA VAL A 287 -15.47 -9.01 -19.53
C VAL A 287 -14.50 -8.11 -20.28
N ILE A 288 -13.36 -7.76 -19.66
CA ILE A 288 -12.34 -6.94 -20.29
C ILE A 288 -11.74 -7.66 -21.50
N ALA A 289 -11.36 -8.95 -21.39
CA ALA A 289 -10.78 -9.72 -22.48
C ALA A 289 -11.71 -9.76 -23.72
N ILE A 290 -13.01 -9.93 -23.52
CA ILE A 290 -13.99 -9.87 -24.62
C ILE A 290 -14.04 -8.45 -25.21
N ASN A 291 -14.04 -7.42 -24.38
CA ASN A 291 -14.18 -6.03 -24.82
C ASN A 291 -12.95 -5.51 -25.61
N ILE A 292 -11.73 -5.93 -25.22
CA ILE A 292 -10.49 -5.50 -25.89
C ILE A 292 -10.02 -6.46 -26.98
N ARG A 293 -10.77 -7.53 -27.29
CA ARG A 293 -10.36 -8.55 -28.25
C ARG A 293 -9.99 -7.98 -29.62
N SER A 294 -10.69 -6.96 -30.07
CA SER A 294 -10.44 -6.30 -31.37
C SER A 294 -9.12 -5.52 -31.42
N MET A 295 -8.52 -5.21 -30.27
CA MET A 295 -7.26 -4.46 -30.18
C MET A 295 -6.01 -5.36 -30.26
N PHE A 296 -6.17 -6.66 -30.10
CA PHE A 296 -5.06 -7.62 -30.04
C PHE A 296 -5.17 -8.68 -31.14
N SER A 297 -4.02 -9.25 -31.53
CA SER A 297 -3.92 -10.23 -32.62
C SER A 297 -4.59 -11.56 -32.26
N SER A 298 -4.50 -11.98 -30.97
CA SER A 298 -5.03 -13.27 -30.51
C SER A 298 -5.93 -13.13 -29.28
N TRP A 299 -6.78 -14.16 -29.04
CA TRP A 299 -7.52 -14.29 -27.78
C TRP A 299 -6.61 -14.45 -26.57
N PHE A 300 -5.46 -15.08 -26.76
CA PHE A 300 -4.48 -15.28 -25.70
C PHE A 300 -3.89 -13.93 -25.25
N ASP A 301 -3.53 -13.05 -26.19
CA ASP A 301 -2.99 -11.72 -25.86
C ASP A 301 -4.03 -10.87 -25.13
N ALA A 302 -5.27 -10.84 -25.62
CA ALA A 302 -6.35 -10.12 -24.97
C ALA A 302 -6.61 -10.63 -23.54
N PHE A 303 -6.61 -11.96 -23.35
CA PHE A 303 -6.75 -12.56 -22.02
C PHE A 303 -5.55 -12.25 -21.12
N HIS A 304 -4.32 -12.39 -21.65
CA HIS A 304 -3.08 -12.16 -20.90
C HIS A 304 -2.99 -10.72 -20.39
N HIS A 305 -3.20 -9.73 -21.25
CA HIS A 305 -3.17 -8.32 -20.85
C HIS A 305 -4.34 -7.95 -19.92
N SER A 306 -5.54 -8.51 -20.13
CA SER A 306 -6.66 -8.34 -19.21
C SER A 306 -6.35 -8.92 -17.84
N PHE A 307 -5.80 -10.13 -17.77
CA PHE A 307 -5.43 -10.79 -16.53
C PHE A 307 -4.36 -10.00 -15.77
N PHE A 308 -3.33 -9.54 -16.49
CA PHE A 308 -2.27 -8.73 -15.91
C PHE A 308 -2.82 -7.42 -15.32
N GLN A 309 -3.60 -6.65 -16.11
CA GLN A 309 -4.09 -5.34 -15.67
C GLN A 309 -5.13 -5.45 -14.55
N VAL A 310 -6.04 -6.43 -14.61
CA VAL A 310 -6.98 -6.68 -13.52
C VAL A 310 -6.23 -7.07 -12.24
N SER A 311 -5.22 -7.95 -12.34
CA SER A 311 -4.40 -8.33 -11.19
C SER A 311 -3.68 -7.11 -10.61
N SER A 312 -3.07 -6.30 -11.45
CA SER A 312 -2.35 -5.08 -11.05
C SER A 312 -3.24 -4.06 -10.34
N ILE A 313 -4.42 -3.80 -10.88
CA ILE A 313 -5.31 -2.75 -10.37
C ILE A 313 -6.06 -3.19 -9.11
N ILE A 314 -6.62 -4.41 -9.07
CA ILE A 314 -7.37 -4.87 -7.89
C ILE A 314 -6.47 -5.05 -6.66
N THR A 315 -5.22 -5.43 -6.88
CA THR A 315 -4.24 -5.57 -5.80
C THR A 315 -3.58 -4.25 -5.41
N THR A 316 -3.94 -3.19 -6.12
CA THR A 316 -3.35 -1.85 -5.96
C THR A 316 -1.83 -1.83 -6.18
N THR A 317 -1.32 -2.70 -7.06
CA THR A 317 0.10 -2.75 -7.39
C THR A 317 0.50 -1.67 -8.40
N GLY A 318 -0.27 -1.51 -9.50
CA GLY A 318 -0.05 -0.44 -10.47
C GLY A 318 0.96 -0.74 -11.58
N PHE A 319 1.50 -1.94 -11.69
CA PHE A 319 2.31 -2.34 -12.86
C PHE A 319 1.48 -2.39 -14.13
N SER A 320 2.11 -2.16 -15.27
CA SER A 320 1.46 -2.21 -16.58
C SER A 320 2.26 -3.01 -17.62
N THR A 321 1.52 -3.67 -18.51
CA THR A 321 2.07 -4.30 -19.71
C THR A 321 1.64 -3.59 -20.98
N THR A 322 0.57 -2.80 -20.90
CA THR A 322 -0.01 -2.02 -22.00
C THR A 322 -0.62 -0.74 -21.45
N ASP A 323 -0.82 0.25 -22.33
CA ASP A 323 -1.54 1.47 -21.95
C ASP A 323 -3.05 1.23 -21.97
N PHE A 324 -3.62 1.00 -20.80
CA PHE A 324 -5.07 0.82 -20.64
C PHE A 324 -5.87 2.13 -20.77
N SER A 325 -5.22 3.30 -20.83
CA SER A 325 -5.91 4.56 -21.13
C SER A 325 -6.48 4.57 -22.55
N LEU A 326 -5.91 3.75 -23.44
CA LEU A 326 -6.38 3.56 -24.81
C LEU A 326 -7.48 2.51 -24.95
N TRP A 327 -7.82 1.79 -23.89
CA TRP A 327 -8.84 0.73 -23.95
C TRP A 327 -10.25 1.30 -24.09
N PRO A 328 -11.21 0.51 -24.59
CA PRO A 328 -12.61 0.92 -24.68
C PRO A 328 -13.17 1.35 -23.30
N GLU A 329 -14.12 2.27 -23.33
CA GLU A 329 -14.70 2.90 -22.12
C GLU A 329 -15.12 1.88 -21.06
N LEU A 330 -15.84 0.81 -21.46
CA LEU A 330 -16.29 -0.21 -20.52
C LEU A 330 -15.13 -0.81 -19.72
N SER A 331 -14.02 -1.11 -20.40
CA SER A 331 -12.82 -1.67 -19.73
C SER A 331 -12.18 -0.67 -18.77
N ARG A 332 -12.10 0.61 -19.17
CA ARG A 332 -11.59 1.68 -18.31
C ARG A 332 -12.46 1.87 -17.06
N TYR A 333 -13.79 1.89 -17.21
CA TYR A 333 -14.70 2.00 -16.05
C TYR A 333 -14.60 0.80 -15.11
N ILE A 334 -14.47 -0.44 -15.63
CA ILE A 334 -14.24 -1.62 -14.80
C ILE A 334 -12.95 -1.45 -13.99
N LEU A 335 -11.86 -1.01 -14.62
CA LEU A 335 -10.60 -0.76 -13.91
C LEU A 335 -10.76 0.30 -12.80
N VAL A 336 -11.47 1.42 -13.05
CA VAL A 336 -11.75 2.43 -12.03
C VAL A 336 -12.57 1.86 -10.86
N VAL A 337 -13.56 1.01 -11.12
CA VAL A 337 -14.31 0.32 -10.06
C VAL A 337 -13.40 -0.60 -9.25
N LEU A 338 -12.48 -1.32 -9.90
CA LEU A 338 -11.48 -2.14 -9.20
C LEU A 338 -10.47 -1.29 -8.39
N MET A 339 -10.08 -0.09 -8.88
CA MET A 339 -9.28 0.87 -8.12
C MET A 339 -9.93 1.24 -6.79
N LEU A 340 -11.23 1.49 -6.79
CA LEU A 340 -11.99 1.80 -5.56
C LEU A 340 -12.11 0.59 -4.63
N MET A 341 -12.29 -0.60 -5.18
CA MET A 341 -12.53 -1.81 -4.40
C MET A 341 -11.29 -2.27 -3.62
N GLY A 342 -10.13 -2.32 -4.28
CA GLY A 342 -8.86 -2.75 -3.69
C GLY A 342 -8.77 -4.26 -3.39
N ALA A 343 -7.76 -4.65 -2.59
CA ALA A 343 -7.44 -6.03 -2.23
C ALA A 343 -8.17 -6.52 -0.96
N CYS A 344 -7.88 -7.76 -0.52
CA CYS A 344 -8.43 -8.32 0.72
C CYS A 344 -7.91 -7.58 1.96
N ALA A 345 -8.70 -7.56 3.03
CA ALA A 345 -8.24 -7.06 4.33
C ALA A 345 -7.12 -7.95 4.89
N GLY A 346 -6.09 -7.33 5.48
CA GLY A 346 -4.92 -8.07 5.96
C GLY A 346 -4.01 -8.60 4.86
N SER A 347 -4.05 -7.98 3.67
CA SER A 347 -3.06 -8.08 2.59
C SER A 347 -2.17 -6.83 2.56
N THR A 348 -1.19 -6.79 1.67
CA THR A 348 -0.34 -5.62 1.44
C THR A 348 -1.03 -4.51 0.65
N GLY A 349 -2.11 -4.83 -0.10
CA GLY A 349 -2.81 -3.88 -0.97
C GLY A 349 -3.55 -2.76 -0.25
N GLY A 350 -3.85 -1.69 -0.96
CA GLY A 350 -4.62 -0.53 -0.53
C GLY A 350 -6.14 -0.63 -0.80
N GLY A 351 -6.79 0.50 -1.01
CA GLY A 351 -8.21 0.62 -1.36
C GLY A 351 -9.18 0.43 -0.20
N LEU A 352 -10.49 0.44 -0.51
CA LEU A 352 -11.58 0.24 0.47
C LEU A 352 -11.53 -1.13 1.16
N LYS A 353 -10.88 -2.10 0.56
CA LYS A 353 -10.82 -3.53 0.90
C LYS A 353 -12.10 -4.31 0.54
N VAL A 354 -11.86 -5.46 -0.06
CA VAL A 354 -12.92 -6.42 -0.47
C VAL A 354 -13.88 -6.74 0.66
N SER A 355 -13.39 -6.91 1.89
CA SER A 355 -14.23 -7.20 3.06
C SER A 355 -15.25 -6.11 3.35
N ARG A 356 -14.88 -4.82 3.24
CA ARG A 356 -15.82 -3.71 3.46
C ARG A 356 -16.88 -3.66 2.35
N VAL A 357 -16.47 -3.86 1.10
CA VAL A 357 -17.39 -3.94 -0.04
C VAL A 357 -18.39 -5.06 0.17
N LEU A 358 -17.94 -6.26 0.59
CA LEU A 358 -18.81 -7.40 0.90
C LEU A 358 -19.80 -7.08 2.04
N ILE A 359 -19.33 -6.41 3.11
CA ILE A 359 -20.18 -5.99 4.24
C ILE A 359 -21.25 -5.03 3.74
N LEU A 360 -20.89 -4.03 2.94
CA LEU A 360 -21.84 -3.04 2.39
C LEU A 360 -22.89 -3.69 1.49
N PHE A 361 -22.49 -4.61 0.60
CA PHE A 361 -23.44 -5.36 -0.22
C PHE A 361 -24.43 -6.20 0.60
N LYS A 362 -23.94 -6.88 1.63
CA LYS A 362 -24.81 -7.66 2.53
C LYS A 362 -25.71 -6.77 3.37
N ALA A 363 -25.21 -5.63 3.86
CA ALA A 363 -26.01 -4.66 4.59
C ALA A 363 -27.12 -4.09 3.71
N LEU A 364 -26.79 -3.67 2.48
CA LEU A 364 -27.77 -3.17 1.51
C LEU A 364 -28.85 -4.22 1.22
N ARG A 365 -28.46 -5.47 0.97
CA ARG A 365 -29.40 -6.58 0.76
C ARG A 365 -30.34 -6.79 1.97
N ASN A 366 -29.81 -6.71 3.18
CA ASN A 366 -30.62 -6.86 4.39
C ASN A 366 -31.61 -5.71 4.55
N GLU A 367 -31.20 -4.45 4.26
CA GLU A 367 -32.10 -3.29 4.30
C GLU A 367 -33.19 -3.37 3.23
N MET A 368 -32.86 -3.76 2.00
CA MET A 368 -33.89 -4.00 0.95
C MET A 368 -34.89 -5.04 1.39
N GLN A 369 -34.43 -6.14 2.01
CA GLN A 369 -35.33 -7.16 2.53
C GLN A 369 -36.18 -6.67 3.71
N ARG A 370 -35.67 -5.78 4.54
CA ARG A 370 -36.37 -5.16 5.65
C ARG A 370 -37.49 -4.22 5.17
N VAL A 371 -37.22 -3.48 4.08
CA VAL A 371 -38.27 -2.64 3.43
C VAL A 371 -39.43 -3.51 2.95
N VAL A 372 -39.13 -4.67 2.33
CA VAL A 372 -40.17 -5.59 1.83
C VAL A 372 -40.88 -6.38 2.96
N HIS A 373 -40.11 -6.74 4.01
CA HIS A 373 -40.62 -7.50 5.17
C HIS A 373 -40.25 -6.82 6.48
N PRO A 374 -40.96 -5.76 6.92
CA PRO A 374 -40.61 -4.93 8.06
C PRO A 374 -40.49 -5.66 9.40
N ARG A 375 -41.21 -6.79 9.57
CA ARG A 375 -41.19 -7.60 10.80
C ARG A 375 -40.07 -8.61 10.83
N SER A 376 -39.26 -8.77 9.76
CA SER A 376 -38.16 -9.73 9.74
C SER A 376 -36.93 -9.18 10.44
N VAL A 377 -36.42 -9.87 11.46
CA VAL A 377 -35.13 -9.57 12.08
C VAL A 377 -34.05 -10.36 11.35
N LYS A 378 -33.23 -9.66 10.55
CA LYS A 378 -32.11 -10.27 9.83
C LYS A 378 -30.79 -9.77 10.40
N VAL A 379 -29.94 -10.71 10.77
CA VAL A 379 -28.58 -10.42 11.25
C VAL A 379 -27.57 -10.61 10.11
N LEU A 380 -26.63 -9.70 10.01
CA LEU A 380 -25.51 -9.83 9.05
C LEU A 380 -24.59 -10.97 9.48
N ARG A 381 -24.27 -11.87 8.54
CA ARG A 381 -23.33 -12.99 8.77
C ARG A 381 -22.18 -12.92 7.78
N ILE A 382 -20.96 -13.15 8.28
CA ILE A 382 -19.74 -13.29 7.48
C ILE A 382 -19.06 -14.58 7.95
N ASP A 383 -18.66 -15.44 7.01
CA ASP A 383 -18.10 -16.77 7.28
C ASP A 383 -18.98 -17.59 8.24
N GLY A 384 -20.31 -17.43 8.14
CA GLY A 384 -21.30 -18.09 9.00
C GLY A 384 -21.45 -17.48 10.41
N LYS A 385 -20.63 -16.49 10.79
CA LYS A 385 -20.69 -15.84 12.11
C LYS A 385 -21.51 -14.57 12.08
N VAL A 386 -22.37 -14.38 13.06
CA VAL A 386 -23.15 -13.16 13.23
C VAL A 386 -22.22 -11.99 13.55
N GLN A 387 -22.37 -10.90 12.82
CA GLN A 387 -21.61 -9.67 13.00
C GLN A 387 -22.40 -8.66 13.85
N ASN A 388 -21.67 -7.85 14.62
CA ASN A 388 -22.26 -6.79 15.43
C ASN A 388 -22.71 -5.62 14.49
N GLU A 389 -23.84 -4.99 14.80
CA GLU A 389 -24.34 -3.79 14.12
C GLU A 389 -23.34 -2.63 14.14
N ALA A 390 -22.52 -2.53 15.19
CA ALA A 390 -21.44 -1.56 15.29
C ALA A 390 -20.41 -1.70 14.14
N LEU A 391 -20.19 -2.92 13.64
CA LEU A 391 -19.29 -3.15 12.49
C LEU A 391 -19.86 -2.52 11.22
N VAL A 392 -21.14 -2.74 10.95
CA VAL A 392 -21.82 -2.18 9.76
C VAL A 392 -21.77 -0.66 9.83
N ARG A 393 -22.13 -0.08 10.98
CA ARG A 393 -22.07 1.37 11.18
C ARG A 393 -20.66 1.93 10.97
N ASN A 394 -19.62 1.28 11.49
CA ASN A 394 -18.24 1.73 11.33
C ASN A 394 -17.80 1.69 9.86
N VAL A 395 -18.18 0.64 9.10
CA VAL A 395 -17.87 0.53 7.67
C VAL A 395 -18.62 1.60 6.87
N SER A 396 -19.89 1.88 7.20
CA SER A 396 -20.66 2.94 6.55
C SER A 396 -20.08 4.33 6.84
N MET A 397 -19.67 4.61 8.08
CA MET A 397 -19.01 5.88 8.44
C MET A 397 -17.64 6.02 7.76
N TYR A 398 -16.90 4.92 7.60
CA TYR A 398 -15.66 4.91 6.84
C TYR A 398 -15.91 5.30 5.37
N LEU A 399 -16.92 4.72 4.72
CA LEU A 399 -17.29 5.07 3.34
C LEU A 399 -17.67 6.54 3.19
N VAL A 400 -18.44 7.10 4.14
CA VAL A 400 -18.80 8.52 4.14
C VAL A 400 -17.55 9.40 4.25
N ALA A 401 -16.65 9.11 5.20
CA ALA A 401 -15.41 9.85 5.35
C ALA A 401 -14.53 9.73 4.09
N TYR A 402 -14.46 8.53 3.49
CA TYR A 402 -13.72 8.27 2.26
C TYR A 402 -14.23 9.16 1.11
N VAL A 403 -15.54 9.21 0.89
CA VAL A 403 -16.13 10.02 -0.18
C VAL A 403 -15.90 11.52 0.07
N ILE A 404 -16.03 11.98 1.31
CA ILE A 404 -15.79 13.39 1.67
C ILE A 404 -14.34 13.78 1.38
N VAL A 405 -13.36 12.98 1.81
CA VAL A 405 -11.93 13.24 1.55
C VAL A 405 -11.67 13.23 0.05
N MET A 406 -12.17 12.23 -0.68
CA MET A 406 -11.98 12.11 -2.13
C MET A 406 -12.53 13.35 -2.88
N ILE A 407 -13.73 13.83 -2.52
CA ILE A 407 -14.31 15.04 -3.14
C ILE A 407 -13.47 16.28 -2.79
N ALA A 408 -13.08 16.43 -1.52
CA ALA A 408 -12.27 17.57 -1.08
C ALA A 408 -10.91 17.62 -1.78
N SER A 409 -10.20 16.48 -1.86
CA SER A 409 -8.91 16.39 -2.56
C SER A 409 -9.05 16.64 -4.06
N THR A 410 -10.11 16.11 -4.70
CA THR A 410 -10.36 16.38 -6.13
C THR A 410 -10.58 17.88 -6.40
N LEU A 411 -11.35 18.56 -5.54
CA LEU A 411 -11.54 20.01 -5.65
C LEU A 411 -10.23 20.80 -5.47
N LEU A 412 -9.36 20.38 -4.54
CA LEU A 412 -8.07 21.02 -4.33
C LEU A 412 -7.11 20.80 -5.52
N VAL A 413 -7.06 19.58 -6.07
CA VAL A 413 -6.19 19.23 -7.19
C VAL A 413 -6.69 19.86 -8.51
N SER A 414 -7.98 20.13 -8.64
CA SER A 414 -8.55 20.76 -9.85
C SER A 414 -8.05 22.19 -10.09
N ILE A 415 -7.33 22.81 -9.13
CA ILE A 415 -6.67 24.12 -9.29
C ILE A 415 -5.63 24.10 -10.44
N ASP A 416 -5.08 22.93 -10.75
CA ASP A 416 -4.07 22.76 -11.82
C ASP A 416 -4.66 22.69 -13.23
N ASP A 417 -5.99 22.84 -13.41
CA ASP A 417 -6.70 22.89 -14.71
C ASP A 417 -6.51 21.65 -15.61
N PHE A 418 -6.22 20.47 -15.05
CA PHE A 418 -6.21 19.22 -15.79
C PHE A 418 -7.65 18.73 -16.08
N SER A 419 -7.78 17.77 -17.01
CA SER A 419 -9.07 17.16 -17.35
C SER A 419 -9.75 16.57 -16.11
N PHE A 420 -11.09 16.54 -16.11
CA PHE A 420 -11.87 15.91 -15.04
C PHE A 420 -11.43 14.46 -14.77
N THR A 421 -11.17 13.70 -15.85
CA THR A 421 -10.69 12.31 -15.76
C THR A 421 -9.33 12.24 -15.06
N THR A 422 -8.39 13.09 -15.42
CA THR A 422 -7.06 13.17 -14.80
C THR A 422 -7.18 13.47 -13.31
N ASN A 423 -7.90 14.54 -12.94
CA ASN A 423 -8.01 14.98 -11.54
C ASN A 423 -8.68 13.90 -10.66
N VAL A 424 -9.80 13.34 -11.11
CA VAL A 424 -10.54 12.31 -10.36
C VAL A 424 -9.71 11.03 -10.22
N THR A 425 -9.09 10.55 -11.31
CA THR A 425 -8.34 9.30 -11.26
C THR A 425 -6.98 9.44 -10.58
N ALA A 426 -6.36 10.62 -10.59
CA ALA A 426 -5.18 10.92 -9.79
C ALA A 426 -5.46 10.81 -8.29
N VAL A 427 -6.56 11.41 -7.82
CA VAL A 427 -6.99 11.32 -6.41
C VAL A 427 -7.39 9.89 -6.05
N ILE A 428 -8.17 9.19 -6.91
CA ILE A 428 -8.54 7.78 -6.68
C ILE A 428 -7.28 6.92 -6.56
N SER A 429 -6.34 7.08 -7.47
CA SER A 429 -5.08 6.32 -7.49
C SER A 429 -4.24 6.58 -6.23
N CYS A 430 -4.03 7.84 -5.85
CA CYS A 430 -3.25 8.19 -4.66
C CYS A 430 -3.94 7.75 -3.37
N MET A 431 -5.26 7.96 -3.23
CA MET A 431 -6.00 7.60 -2.02
C MET A 431 -6.17 6.08 -1.85
N ASN A 432 -6.12 5.31 -2.93
CA ASN A 432 -6.18 3.84 -2.87
C ASN A 432 -4.81 3.18 -2.98
N ASN A 433 -3.72 3.95 -3.08
CA ASN A 433 -2.34 3.47 -3.18
C ASN A 433 -2.13 2.52 -4.37
N ILE A 434 -2.44 2.97 -5.61
CA ILE A 434 -2.43 2.13 -6.82
C ILE A 434 -1.29 2.48 -7.78
N GLY A 435 -0.98 3.79 -7.91
CA GLY A 435 0.03 4.32 -8.82
C GLY A 435 -0.56 4.99 -10.06
N PRO A 436 -0.87 4.28 -11.12
CA PRO A 436 -1.45 4.89 -12.32
C PRO A 436 -2.92 5.24 -12.14
N GLY A 437 -3.35 6.33 -12.77
CA GLY A 437 -4.74 6.68 -13.01
C GLY A 437 -5.11 6.45 -14.48
N ILE A 438 -5.83 7.40 -15.07
CA ILE A 438 -6.20 7.43 -16.51
C ILE A 438 -5.76 8.77 -17.09
N ASP A 439 -5.55 8.82 -18.40
CA ASP A 439 -5.13 10.01 -19.15
C ASP A 439 -3.68 10.40 -18.81
N ILE A 440 -3.38 11.66 -18.43
CA ILE A 440 -2.01 12.14 -18.17
C ILE A 440 -1.30 11.33 -17.07
N VAL A 441 -2.04 10.87 -16.06
CA VAL A 441 -1.54 10.03 -14.98
C VAL A 441 -1.72 8.54 -15.24
N GLY A 442 -1.97 8.16 -16.48
CA GLY A 442 -2.10 6.78 -16.92
C GLY A 442 -0.81 5.98 -16.79
N PRO A 443 -0.82 4.70 -17.22
CA PRO A 443 0.31 3.78 -17.03
C PRO A 443 1.60 4.20 -17.74
N MET A 444 1.52 5.02 -18.78
CA MET A 444 2.67 5.61 -19.51
C MET A 444 2.91 7.07 -19.11
N GLY A 445 2.10 7.62 -18.22
CA GLY A 445 2.19 8.99 -17.74
C GLY A 445 2.90 9.12 -16.40
N ASN A 446 2.88 10.33 -15.85
CA ASN A 446 3.47 10.61 -14.54
C ASN A 446 2.82 11.85 -13.89
N PHE A 447 3.18 12.11 -12.63
CA PHE A 447 2.65 13.23 -11.84
C PHE A 447 3.52 14.48 -11.86
N SER A 448 4.52 14.57 -12.75
CA SER A 448 5.46 15.72 -12.79
C SER A 448 4.78 17.05 -13.10
N GLY A 449 3.73 17.02 -13.95
CA GLY A 449 3.00 18.21 -14.39
C GLY A 449 2.15 18.89 -13.31
N PHE A 450 1.85 18.22 -12.18
CA PHE A 450 1.11 18.82 -11.08
C PHE A 450 1.93 19.88 -10.35
N SER A 451 1.25 20.93 -9.84
CA SER A 451 1.86 21.95 -8.99
C SER A 451 2.38 21.35 -7.68
N TRP A 452 3.27 22.10 -7.02
CA TRP A 452 3.77 21.71 -5.69
C TRP A 452 2.64 21.52 -4.67
N PHE A 453 1.58 22.32 -4.78
CA PHE A 453 0.42 22.25 -3.89
C PHE A 453 -0.36 20.95 -4.11
N SER A 454 -0.71 20.63 -5.36
CA SER A 454 -1.41 19.39 -5.71
C SER A 454 -0.59 18.14 -5.36
N LYS A 455 0.74 18.18 -5.53
CA LYS A 455 1.63 17.09 -5.09
C LYS A 455 1.58 16.90 -3.57
N LEU A 456 1.48 17.95 -2.76
CA LEU A 456 1.32 17.85 -1.31
C LEU A 456 -0.06 17.27 -0.93
N VAL A 457 -1.14 17.69 -1.62
CA VAL A 457 -2.48 17.13 -1.41
C VAL A 457 -2.49 15.64 -1.73
N LEU A 458 -1.98 15.25 -2.90
CA LEU A 458 -1.89 13.84 -3.32
C LEU A 458 -0.98 13.02 -2.39
N SER A 459 0.12 13.60 -1.87
CA SER A 459 0.94 12.94 -0.84
C SER A 459 0.17 12.70 0.46
N ALA A 460 -0.66 13.66 0.87
CA ALA A 460 -1.53 13.49 2.03
C ALA A 460 -2.58 12.39 1.77
N ASP A 461 -3.15 12.32 0.56
CA ASP A 461 -4.10 11.28 0.17
C ASP A 461 -3.46 9.88 0.23
N MET A 462 -2.21 9.73 -0.24
CA MET A 462 -1.47 8.46 -0.14
C MET A 462 -1.30 8.00 1.32
N ILE A 463 -0.97 8.93 2.23
CA ILE A 463 -0.81 8.62 3.66
C ILE A 463 -2.17 8.33 4.31
N ILE A 464 -3.22 9.10 3.97
CA ILE A 464 -4.59 8.90 4.45
C ILE A 464 -5.11 7.52 4.00
N GLY A 465 -4.89 7.17 2.75
CA GLY A 465 -5.27 5.87 2.19
C GLY A 465 -4.57 4.72 2.90
N ARG A 466 -3.25 4.82 3.08
CA ARG A 466 -2.43 3.78 3.73
C ARG A 466 -2.80 3.56 5.20
N LEU A 467 -3.09 4.63 5.93
CA LEU A 467 -3.45 4.59 7.37
C LEU A 467 -4.96 4.48 7.62
N GLU A 468 -5.74 4.26 6.57
CA GLU A 468 -7.19 4.05 6.65
C GLU A 468 -7.95 5.22 7.30
N ILE A 469 -7.66 6.46 6.88
CA ILE A 469 -8.37 7.72 7.13
C ILE A 469 -8.37 8.16 8.60
N PHE A 470 -8.97 7.40 9.52
CA PHE A 470 -9.23 7.85 10.90
C PHE A 470 -7.97 8.20 11.70
N PRO A 471 -6.85 7.45 11.65
CA PRO A 471 -5.62 7.83 12.35
C PRO A 471 -5.09 9.20 11.93
N VAL A 472 -5.15 9.51 10.64
CA VAL A 472 -4.68 10.80 10.11
C VAL A 472 -5.67 11.93 10.42
N LEU A 473 -6.97 11.72 10.22
CA LEU A 473 -7.98 12.73 10.56
C LEU A 473 -7.99 13.06 12.07
N ALA A 474 -7.69 12.08 12.93
CA ALA A 474 -7.59 12.31 14.36
C ALA A 474 -6.50 13.33 14.72
N LEU A 475 -5.40 13.44 13.93
CA LEU A 475 -4.36 14.46 14.16
C LEU A 475 -4.89 15.88 14.08
N PHE A 476 -5.89 16.13 13.24
CA PHE A 476 -6.51 17.45 13.07
C PHE A 476 -7.53 17.77 14.16
N SER A 477 -7.89 16.78 15.02
CA SER A 477 -8.82 17.00 16.12
C SER A 477 -8.12 17.64 17.34
N PRO A 478 -8.52 18.84 17.80
CA PRO A 478 -7.94 19.46 18.99
C PRO A 478 -8.07 18.59 20.26
N SER A 479 -9.08 17.72 20.30
CA SER A 479 -9.31 16.81 21.43
C SER A 479 -8.22 15.74 21.56
N LEU A 480 -7.52 15.38 20.47
CA LEU A 480 -6.40 14.45 20.52
C LEU A 480 -5.26 15.01 21.37
N TRP A 481 -4.97 16.32 21.21
CA TRP A 481 -3.80 16.99 21.79
C TRP A 481 -4.04 17.49 23.23
N LYS A 482 -5.30 17.62 23.68
CA LYS A 482 -5.62 18.04 25.05
C LYS A 482 -5.22 16.96 26.05
N ARG A 483 -4.61 17.35 27.17
CA ARG A 483 -4.43 16.47 28.34
C ARG A 483 -5.82 16.06 28.84
N CYS A 484 -6.08 14.77 29.00
CA CYS A 484 -7.12 14.34 29.94
C CYS A 484 -6.57 14.58 31.35
N ASN A 485 -7.24 15.46 32.10
CA ASN A 485 -7.06 15.55 33.53
C ASN A 485 -7.52 14.25 34.20
#